data_76f707ba17f4ae209e8ca76a88d492ad
#
_entry.id   76f707ba17f4ae209e8ca76a88d492ad
#
_cell.length_a   1.000
_cell.length_b   1.000
_cell.length_c   1.000
_cell.angle_alpha   90.00
_cell.angle_beta   90.00
_cell.angle_gamma   90.00
#
_symmetry.space_group_name_H-M   'P 1'
#
loop_
_entity.id
_entity.type
_entity.pdbx_description
1 polymer ?
#
loop_
_entity_poly.entity_id
_entity_poly.type
_entity_poly.pdbx_seq_one_letter_code
_entity_poly.pdbx_strand_id
1 'polypeptide(L)'
;MFKIFNTQLNGIFKKIEAQEVEIDIAARLLAQAVVGQGKIYVKGFGDLKHFEDFAVESKEKLFDTEKFITESLIDQTDRILVMSDSYDEDCHEFITMLKEKDIDFVLVCNKDDRIDVMNFIDLSTPRALVPTENFSRIITPHMMTMNFIYYGIYNVMYEMLVEEEEA
;
A
#
# COMPACT_ATOMS: atom_id res chain seq x y z
N MET A 1 -24.94 12.27 6.94
CA MET A 1 -23.52 12.11 6.68
C MET A 1 -23.09 10.64 6.62
N PHE A 2 -23.31 9.86 7.69
CA PHE A 2 -22.90 8.46 7.71
C PHE A 2 -23.49 7.58 6.61
N LYS A 3 -24.75 7.77 6.25
CA LYS A 3 -25.36 7.00 5.16
C LYS A 3 -24.69 7.23 3.82
N ILE A 4 -24.42 8.51 3.49
CA ILE A 4 -23.73 8.89 2.25
C ILE A 4 -22.29 8.37 2.27
N PHE A 5 -21.58 8.58 3.37
CA PHE A 5 -20.20 8.14 3.54
C PHE A 5 -20.07 6.61 3.40
N ASN A 6 -20.95 5.87 4.10
CA ASN A 6 -20.96 4.42 4.03
C ASN A 6 -21.22 3.89 2.60
N THR A 7 -22.19 4.47 1.89
CA THR A 7 -22.47 4.09 0.51
C THR A 7 -21.28 4.33 -0.42
N GLN A 8 -20.64 5.49 -0.31
CA GLN A 8 -19.48 5.85 -1.11
C GLN A 8 -18.28 4.95 -0.77
N LEU A 9 -18.04 4.70 0.51
CA LEU A 9 -16.95 3.86 0.98
C LEU A 9 -17.11 2.42 0.51
N ASN A 10 -18.30 1.86 0.57
CA ASN A 10 -18.59 0.52 0.03
C ASN A 10 -18.33 0.44 -1.48
N GLY A 11 -18.63 1.50 -2.22
CA GLY A 11 -18.28 1.58 -3.64
C GLY A 11 -16.77 1.52 -3.89
N ILE A 12 -15.99 2.16 -3.03
CA ILE A 12 -14.51 2.10 -3.08
C ILE A 12 -14.02 0.69 -2.73
N PHE A 13 -14.53 0.08 -1.68
CA PHE A 13 -14.14 -1.28 -1.28
C PHE A 13 -14.39 -2.30 -2.39
N LYS A 14 -15.49 -2.16 -3.14
CA LYS A 14 -15.75 -3.00 -4.32
C LYS A 14 -14.72 -2.82 -5.43
N LYS A 15 -14.23 -1.60 -5.64
CA LYS A 15 -13.13 -1.35 -6.59
C LYS A 15 -11.83 -2.01 -6.14
N ILE A 16 -11.57 -2.03 -4.84
CA ILE A 16 -10.40 -2.72 -4.26
C ILE A 16 -10.56 -4.24 -4.39
N GLU A 17 -11.74 -4.79 -4.10
CA GLU A 17 -12.04 -6.22 -4.33
C GLU A 17 -11.77 -6.65 -5.77
N ALA A 18 -12.08 -5.79 -6.74
CA ALA A 18 -11.81 -6.07 -8.15
C ALA A 18 -10.30 -6.15 -8.47
N GLN A 19 -9.43 -5.74 -7.56
CA GLN A 19 -7.97 -5.83 -7.65
C GLN A 19 -7.41 -7.01 -6.83
N GLU A 20 -8.20 -8.01 -6.52
CA GLU A 20 -7.79 -9.16 -5.71
C GLU A 20 -6.53 -9.85 -6.29
N VAL A 21 -6.45 -9.98 -7.61
CA VAL A 21 -5.29 -10.59 -8.29
C VAL A 21 -4.02 -9.75 -8.09
N GLU A 22 -4.11 -8.45 -8.24
CA GLU A 22 -2.99 -7.52 -8.05
C GLU A 22 -2.53 -7.52 -6.59
N ILE A 23 -3.46 -7.62 -5.65
CA ILE A 23 -3.16 -7.71 -4.21
C ILE A 23 -2.47 -9.04 -3.89
N ASP A 24 -2.94 -10.15 -4.45
CA ASP A 24 -2.28 -11.46 -4.29
C ASP A 24 -0.85 -11.44 -4.83
N ILE A 25 -0.64 -10.91 -6.03
CA ILE A 25 0.69 -10.77 -6.64
C ILE A 25 1.61 -9.90 -5.76
N ALA A 26 1.09 -8.77 -5.28
CA ALA A 26 1.84 -7.87 -4.39
C ALA A 26 2.26 -8.57 -3.09
N ALA A 27 1.34 -9.30 -2.47
CA ALA A 27 1.62 -10.06 -1.25
C ALA A 27 2.72 -11.11 -1.48
N ARG A 28 2.67 -11.83 -2.60
CA ARG A 28 3.69 -12.83 -2.96
C ARG A 28 5.05 -12.20 -3.22
N LEU A 29 5.08 -11.02 -3.85
CA LEU A 29 6.31 -10.27 -4.05
C LEU A 29 6.94 -9.87 -2.70
N LEU A 30 6.15 -9.33 -1.79
CA LEU A 30 6.63 -8.94 -0.47
C LEU A 30 7.09 -10.16 0.35
N ALA A 31 6.39 -11.27 0.24
CA ALA A 31 6.74 -12.51 0.93
C ALA A 31 8.13 -13.05 0.53
N GLN A 32 8.62 -12.74 -0.66
CA GLN A 32 9.95 -13.15 -1.11
C GLN A 32 11.07 -12.64 -0.19
N ALA A 33 10.92 -11.45 0.38
CA ALA A 33 11.88 -10.90 1.34
C ALA A 33 11.89 -11.72 2.64
N VAL A 34 10.74 -12.16 3.10
CA VAL A 34 10.59 -12.94 4.35
C VAL A 34 11.17 -14.35 4.20
N VAL A 35 10.87 -15.01 3.07
CA VAL A 35 11.39 -16.36 2.78
C VAL A 35 12.89 -16.35 2.51
N GLY A 36 13.41 -15.26 1.94
CA GLY A 36 14.82 -15.06 1.66
C GLY A 36 15.59 -14.49 2.85
N GLN A 37 16.57 -13.66 2.56
CA GLN A 37 17.42 -12.98 3.57
C GLN A 37 17.15 -11.47 3.64
N GLY A 38 16.11 -10.99 2.96
CA GLY A 38 15.77 -9.59 2.91
C GLY A 38 14.76 -9.20 3.98
N LYS A 39 14.40 -7.91 3.94
CA LYS A 39 13.37 -7.31 4.78
C LYS A 39 12.31 -6.63 3.92
N ILE A 40 11.15 -6.42 4.51
CA ILE A 40 10.13 -5.55 3.94
C ILE A 40 10.32 -4.15 4.54
N TYR A 41 10.49 -3.16 3.69
CA TYR A 41 10.50 -1.76 4.11
C TYR A 41 9.21 -1.08 3.68
N VAL A 42 8.70 -0.20 4.51
CA VAL A 42 7.52 0.61 4.20
C VAL A 42 7.91 2.07 4.07
N LYS A 43 7.37 2.72 3.06
CA LYS A 43 7.57 4.15 2.79
C LYS A 43 6.24 4.79 2.41
N GLY A 44 5.81 5.76 3.20
CA GLY A 44 4.58 6.52 2.98
C GLY A 44 4.86 7.97 2.58
N PHE A 45 3.97 8.52 1.76
CA PHE A 45 3.97 9.92 1.33
C PHE A 45 2.59 10.52 1.56
N GLY A 46 2.53 11.83 1.78
CA GLY A 46 1.28 12.52 2.07
C GLY A 46 0.62 11.97 3.34
N ASP A 47 -0.67 11.78 3.31
CA ASP A 47 -1.43 11.22 4.45
C ASP A 47 -0.97 9.80 4.80
N LEU A 48 -0.52 9.02 3.83
CA LEU A 48 -0.09 7.65 4.04
C LEU A 48 1.27 7.51 4.73
N LYS A 49 1.99 8.59 4.95
CA LYS A 49 3.15 8.60 5.82
C LYS A 49 2.80 8.14 7.25
N HIS A 50 1.62 8.49 7.72
CA HIS A 50 1.12 8.07 9.04
C HIS A 50 0.79 6.58 9.12
N PHE A 51 0.62 5.90 8.00
CA PHE A 51 0.40 4.46 7.95
C PHE A 51 1.67 3.65 8.25
N GLU A 52 2.85 4.25 8.13
CA GLU A 52 4.12 3.56 8.43
C GLU A 52 4.15 3.00 9.86
N ASP A 53 3.69 3.78 10.84
CA ASP A 53 3.65 3.34 12.24
C ASP A 53 2.76 2.11 12.42
N PHE A 54 1.57 2.11 11.81
CA PHE A 54 0.67 0.96 11.83
C PHE A 54 1.34 -0.28 11.21
N ALA A 55 1.98 -0.12 10.07
CA ALA A 55 2.62 -1.22 9.35
C ALA A 55 3.75 -1.90 10.13
N VAL A 56 4.48 -1.17 10.98
CA VAL A 56 5.63 -1.71 11.72
C VAL A 56 5.33 -2.05 13.18
N GLU A 57 4.28 -1.49 13.78
CA GLU A 57 3.98 -1.61 15.21
C GLU A 57 2.72 -2.41 15.52
N SER A 58 1.82 -2.62 14.55
CA SER A 58 0.57 -3.33 14.80
C SER A 58 0.78 -4.84 14.95
N LYS A 59 -0.25 -5.52 15.44
CA LYS A 59 -0.27 -6.99 15.50
C LYS A 59 -0.25 -7.64 14.12
N GLU A 60 -0.74 -6.93 13.11
CA GLU A 60 -0.80 -7.35 11.71
C GLU A 60 0.36 -6.80 10.89
N LYS A 61 1.55 -6.63 11.46
CA LYS A 61 2.72 -6.26 10.67
C LYS A 61 3.15 -7.39 9.73
N LEU A 62 3.71 -7.02 8.58
CA LEU A 62 4.12 -7.96 7.54
C LEU A 62 5.44 -8.67 7.91
N PHE A 63 5.44 -9.43 9.01
CA PHE A 63 6.63 -10.18 9.47
C PHE A 63 7.80 -9.23 9.77
N ASP A 64 8.97 -9.44 9.19
CA ASP A 64 10.16 -8.62 9.41
C ASP A 64 10.06 -7.30 8.62
N THR A 65 9.28 -6.37 9.14
CA THR A 65 8.96 -5.08 8.49
C THR A 65 9.53 -3.91 9.27
N GLU A 66 10.22 -3.03 8.56
CA GLU A 66 10.81 -1.80 9.10
C GLU A 66 10.43 -0.59 8.24
N LYS A 67 10.51 0.60 8.83
CA LYS A 67 10.41 1.84 8.06
C LYS A 67 11.64 2.04 7.19
N PHE A 68 11.44 2.52 5.97
CA PHE A 68 12.53 2.96 5.13
C PHE A 68 13.21 4.19 5.76
N ILE A 69 14.54 4.15 5.88
CA ILE A 69 15.33 5.26 6.44
C ILE A 69 16.20 5.90 5.36
N THR A 70 17.00 5.09 4.66
CA THR A 70 17.92 5.58 3.63
C THR A 70 18.21 4.50 2.60
N GLU A 71 18.48 4.91 1.38
CA GLU A 71 18.79 4.01 0.27
C GLU A 71 20.04 3.15 0.48
N SER A 72 20.97 3.59 1.34
CA SER A 72 22.19 2.82 1.63
C SER A 72 21.95 1.55 2.44
N LEU A 73 20.78 1.41 3.08
CA LEU A 73 20.41 0.26 3.90
C LEU A 73 19.58 -0.81 3.15
N ILE A 74 19.24 -0.55 1.89
CA ILE A 74 18.43 -1.48 1.09
C ILE A 74 19.23 -2.09 -0.05
N ASP A 75 18.89 -3.31 -0.40
CA ASP A 75 19.47 -4.03 -1.54
C ASP A 75 18.41 -4.87 -2.27
N GLN A 76 18.83 -5.62 -3.27
CA GLN A 76 17.94 -6.40 -4.13
C GLN A 76 17.27 -7.59 -3.43
N THR A 77 17.70 -7.96 -2.23
CA THR A 77 17.02 -8.99 -1.41
C THR A 77 15.80 -8.44 -0.69
N ASP A 78 15.72 -7.13 -0.54
CA ASP A 78 14.62 -6.45 0.13
C ASP A 78 13.42 -6.24 -0.80
N ARG A 79 12.28 -5.96 -0.20
CA ARG A 79 11.05 -5.55 -0.90
C ARG A 79 10.49 -4.32 -0.22
N ILE A 80 9.96 -3.42 -1.01
CA ILE A 80 9.45 -2.13 -0.50
C ILE A 80 7.95 -2.04 -0.76
N LEU A 81 7.18 -1.70 0.27
CA LEU A 81 5.79 -1.28 0.13
C LEU A 81 5.75 0.24 0.15
N VAL A 82 5.48 0.84 -1.00
CA VAL A 82 5.36 2.29 -1.18
C VAL A 82 3.89 2.66 -1.16
N MET A 83 3.54 3.62 -0.33
CA MET A 83 2.16 4.08 -0.14
C MET A 83 2.08 5.58 -0.32
N SER A 84 1.23 6.06 -1.21
CA SER A 84 1.01 7.50 -1.40
C SER A 84 -0.44 7.80 -1.74
N ASP A 85 -0.96 8.92 -1.24
CA ASP A 85 -2.28 9.42 -1.61
C ASP A 85 -2.29 10.03 -3.02
N SER A 86 -1.14 10.55 -3.47
CA SER A 86 -0.96 11.08 -4.82
C SER A 86 0.44 10.75 -5.36
N TYR A 87 0.55 10.67 -6.69
CA TYR A 87 1.84 10.46 -7.36
C TYR A 87 2.53 11.81 -7.61
N ASP A 88 2.97 12.43 -6.50
CA ASP A 88 3.68 13.70 -6.53
C ASP A 88 5.18 13.52 -6.85
N GLU A 89 5.92 14.63 -6.86
CA GLU A 89 7.35 14.62 -7.19
C GLU A 89 8.17 13.76 -6.22
N ASP A 90 7.90 13.84 -4.92
CA ASP A 90 8.64 13.06 -3.91
C ASP A 90 8.43 11.55 -4.11
N CYS A 91 7.20 11.15 -4.36
CA CYS A 91 6.86 9.76 -4.67
C CYS A 91 7.53 9.31 -5.98
N HIS A 92 7.47 10.13 -7.02
CA HIS A 92 8.11 9.85 -8.29
C HIS A 92 9.62 9.66 -8.17
N GLU A 93 10.30 10.54 -7.47
CA GLU A 93 11.77 10.45 -7.23
C GLU A 93 12.12 9.17 -6.47
N PHE A 94 11.33 8.81 -5.47
CA PHE A 94 11.54 7.59 -4.70
C PHE A 94 11.39 6.33 -5.57
N ILE A 95 10.35 6.25 -6.37
CA ILE A 95 10.12 5.15 -7.32
C ILE A 95 11.27 5.06 -8.34
N THR A 96 11.73 6.20 -8.86
CA THR A 96 12.87 6.25 -9.78
C THR A 96 14.14 5.69 -9.14
N MET A 97 14.41 6.05 -7.89
CA MET A 97 15.55 5.51 -7.14
C MET A 97 15.46 3.98 -6.99
N LEU A 98 14.29 3.43 -6.67
CA LEU A 98 14.10 1.98 -6.56
C LEU A 98 14.34 1.27 -7.88
N LYS A 99 13.86 1.83 -8.98
CA LYS A 99 14.09 1.29 -10.33
C LYS A 99 15.56 1.31 -10.71
N GLU A 100 16.28 2.40 -10.43
CA GLU A 100 17.71 2.53 -10.70
C GLU A 100 18.56 1.53 -9.90
N LYS A 101 18.14 1.19 -8.70
CA LYS A 101 18.78 0.17 -7.85
C LYS A 101 18.33 -1.26 -8.14
N ASP A 102 17.40 -1.45 -9.07
CA ASP A 102 16.80 -2.75 -9.38
C ASP A 102 16.20 -3.45 -8.15
N ILE A 103 15.50 -2.67 -7.33
CA ILE A 103 14.80 -3.17 -6.15
C ILE A 103 13.33 -3.34 -6.47
N ASP A 104 12.80 -4.53 -6.25
CA ASP A 104 11.39 -4.82 -6.44
C ASP A 104 10.53 -4.17 -5.36
N PHE A 105 9.40 -3.62 -5.77
CA PHE A 105 8.50 -2.90 -4.88
C PHE A 105 7.04 -3.01 -5.32
N VAL A 106 6.15 -2.72 -4.39
CA VAL A 106 4.72 -2.55 -4.63
C VAL A 106 4.39 -1.07 -4.42
N LEU A 107 3.66 -0.47 -5.33
CA LEU A 107 3.12 0.89 -5.18
C LEU A 107 1.60 0.83 -4.98
N VAL A 108 1.14 1.36 -3.86
CA VAL A 108 -0.27 1.66 -3.60
C VAL A 108 -0.45 3.18 -3.68
N CYS A 109 -1.19 3.64 -4.66
CA CYS A 109 -1.37 5.07 -4.94
C CYS A 109 -2.65 5.30 -5.72
N ASN A 110 -3.20 6.51 -5.69
CA ASN A 110 -4.25 6.87 -6.62
C ASN A 110 -3.72 6.90 -8.06
N LYS A 111 -4.54 6.49 -9.02
CA LYS A 111 -4.17 6.46 -10.43
C LYS A 111 -3.65 7.81 -10.91
N ASP A 112 -2.59 7.75 -11.71
CA ASP A 112 -2.00 8.91 -12.40
C ASP A 112 -1.38 8.38 -13.69
N ASP A 113 -1.53 9.13 -14.79
CA ASP A 113 -1.06 8.70 -16.11
C ASP A 113 0.47 8.54 -16.18
N ARG A 114 1.21 9.15 -15.26
CA ARG A 114 2.68 9.03 -15.17
C ARG A 114 3.14 7.74 -14.52
N ILE A 115 2.26 6.99 -13.87
CA ILE A 115 2.63 5.74 -13.17
C ILE A 115 2.94 4.66 -14.20
N ASP A 116 4.20 4.22 -14.21
CA ASP A 116 4.71 3.08 -14.97
C ASP A 116 5.38 2.11 -13.99
N VAL A 117 4.57 1.30 -13.32
CA VAL A 117 4.96 0.40 -12.25
C VAL A 117 4.30 -0.95 -12.47
N MET A 118 5.09 -2.03 -12.39
CA MET A 118 4.60 -3.39 -12.63
C MET A 118 3.63 -3.86 -11.54
N ASN A 119 3.96 -3.63 -10.28
CA ASN A 119 3.16 -4.07 -9.13
C ASN A 119 2.45 -2.86 -8.53
N PHE A 120 1.35 -2.48 -9.15
CA PHE A 120 0.56 -1.31 -8.79
C PHE A 120 -0.82 -1.71 -8.29
N ILE A 121 -1.25 -1.08 -7.19
CA ILE A 121 -2.60 -1.18 -6.64
C ILE A 121 -3.20 0.21 -6.56
N ASP A 122 -4.36 0.40 -7.16
CA ASP A 122 -5.09 1.67 -7.11
C ASP A 122 -5.74 1.86 -5.73
N LEU A 123 -5.35 2.91 -5.04
CA LEU A 123 -5.91 3.29 -3.73
C LEU A 123 -7.40 3.63 -3.82
N SER A 124 -7.86 4.05 -4.98
CA SER A 124 -9.28 4.31 -5.29
C SER A 124 -9.92 5.44 -4.49
N THR A 125 -9.12 6.41 -4.04
CA THR A 125 -9.57 7.59 -3.29
C THR A 125 -9.18 8.90 -3.97
N PRO A 126 -9.58 9.12 -5.24
CA PRO A 126 -9.13 10.29 -6.00
C PRO A 126 -9.81 11.59 -5.57
N ARG A 127 -10.84 11.53 -4.74
CA ARG A 127 -11.63 12.70 -4.33
C ARG A 127 -12.28 12.51 -2.97
N ALA A 128 -12.61 13.63 -2.34
CA ALA A 128 -13.42 13.65 -1.12
C ALA A 128 -14.85 13.15 -1.38
N LEU A 129 -15.48 12.56 -0.38
CA LEU A 129 -16.73 11.81 -0.54
C LEU A 129 -17.98 12.54 -0.04
N VAL A 130 -17.87 13.33 1.02
CA VAL A 130 -19.03 13.87 1.73
C VAL A 130 -19.34 15.28 1.25
N PRO A 131 -20.52 15.55 0.66
CA PRO A 131 -20.89 16.90 0.23
C PRO A 131 -21.16 17.82 1.43
N THR A 132 -20.86 19.09 1.26
CA THR A 132 -21.12 20.15 2.23
C THR A 132 -22.22 21.09 1.71
N GLU A 133 -22.72 21.97 2.59
CA GLU A 133 -23.77 22.93 2.23
C GLU A 133 -23.35 23.93 1.14
N ASN A 134 -22.05 24.22 1.03
CA ASN A 134 -21.51 25.14 0.02
C ASN A 134 -21.07 24.43 -1.26
N PHE A 135 -21.59 23.22 -1.53
CA PHE A 135 -21.32 22.40 -2.71
C PHE A 135 -19.86 21.90 -2.85
N SER A 136 -19.03 22.05 -1.83
CA SER A 136 -17.74 21.39 -1.76
C SER A 136 -17.86 19.96 -1.24
N ARG A 137 -16.77 19.22 -1.23
CA ARG A 137 -16.70 17.88 -0.64
C ARG A 137 -15.56 17.81 0.36
N ILE A 138 -15.77 17.07 1.42
CA ILE A 138 -14.78 16.80 2.46
C ILE A 138 -14.65 15.29 2.68
N ILE A 139 -13.66 14.88 3.44
CA ILE A 139 -13.33 13.50 3.84
C ILE A 139 -12.88 12.65 2.65
N THR A 140 -11.58 12.51 2.53
CA THR A 140 -10.94 11.57 1.61
C THR A 140 -10.37 10.41 2.44
N PRO A 141 -10.90 9.17 2.28
CA PRO A 141 -10.60 8.08 3.20
C PRO A 141 -9.31 7.32 2.85
N HIS A 142 -8.20 8.03 2.61
CA HIS A 142 -6.93 7.41 2.22
C HIS A 142 -6.45 6.33 3.21
N MET A 143 -6.52 6.63 4.51
CA MET A 143 -6.07 5.71 5.56
C MET A 143 -6.96 4.47 5.67
N MET A 144 -8.28 4.63 5.55
CA MET A 144 -9.23 3.51 5.63
C MET A 144 -9.04 2.54 4.47
N THR A 145 -8.88 3.07 3.26
CA THR A 145 -8.73 2.24 2.07
C THR A 145 -7.34 1.61 1.99
N MET A 146 -6.30 2.32 2.41
CA MET A 146 -4.97 1.73 2.56
C MET A 146 -4.99 0.56 3.54
N ASN A 147 -5.68 0.72 4.68
CA ASN A 147 -5.80 -0.35 5.66
C ASN A 147 -6.56 -1.56 5.10
N PHE A 148 -7.60 -1.33 4.32
CA PHE A 148 -8.34 -2.41 3.66
C PHE A 148 -7.46 -3.20 2.68
N ILE A 149 -6.68 -2.50 1.85
CA ILE A 149 -5.70 -3.12 0.95
C ILE A 149 -4.62 -3.88 1.75
N TYR A 150 -4.10 -3.25 2.80
CA TYR A 150 -3.08 -3.83 3.66
C TYR A 150 -3.55 -5.14 4.32
N TYR A 151 -4.78 -5.20 4.80
CA TYR A 151 -5.35 -6.44 5.35
C TYR A 151 -5.46 -7.54 4.29
N GLY A 152 -5.75 -7.19 3.05
CA GLY A 152 -5.70 -8.16 1.94
C GLY A 152 -4.31 -8.74 1.74
N ILE A 153 -3.30 -7.88 1.71
CA ILE A 153 -1.89 -8.29 1.60
C ILE A 153 -1.50 -9.16 2.81
N TYR A 154 -1.83 -8.72 4.01
CA TYR A 154 -1.53 -9.45 5.24
C TYR A 154 -2.16 -10.85 5.24
N ASN A 155 -3.42 -10.95 4.85
CA ASN A 155 -4.12 -12.24 4.82
C ASN A 155 -3.42 -13.23 3.88
N VAL A 156 -3.08 -12.83 2.68
CA VAL A 156 -2.39 -13.69 1.71
C VAL A 156 -1.02 -14.13 2.26
N MET A 157 -0.26 -13.21 2.82
CA MET A 157 1.04 -13.52 3.41
C MET A 157 0.93 -14.46 4.61
N TYR A 158 -0.09 -14.26 5.45
CA TYR A 158 -0.34 -15.13 6.59
C TYR A 158 -0.63 -16.57 6.15
N GLU A 159 -1.53 -16.75 5.18
CA GLU A 159 -1.83 -18.06 4.62
C GLU A 159 -0.58 -18.74 4.05
N MET A 160 0.25 -18.02 3.33
CA MET A 160 1.46 -18.57 2.73
C MET A 160 2.55 -18.91 3.75
N LEU A 161 2.75 -18.09 4.76
CA LEU A 161 3.96 -18.16 5.60
C LEU A 161 3.70 -18.81 6.96
N VAL A 162 2.46 -18.89 7.42
CA VAL A 162 2.10 -19.44 8.73
C VAL A 162 1.34 -20.74 8.57
N GLU A 163 0.29 -20.77 7.76
CA GLU A 163 -0.53 -21.99 7.61
C GLU A 163 0.23 -23.14 6.91
N GLU A 164 1.13 -22.82 5.97
CA GLU A 164 1.96 -23.83 5.32
C GLU A 164 3.00 -24.45 6.27
N GLU A 165 3.48 -23.72 7.29
CA GLU A 165 4.39 -24.26 8.30
C GLU A 165 3.69 -25.18 9.31
N GLU A 166 2.38 -24.99 9.52
CA GLU A 166 1.57 -25.82 10.43
C GLU A 166 1.03 -27.08 9.77
N ALA A 167 1.09 -27.17 8.47
CA ALA A 167 0.66 -28.33 7.70
C ALA A 167 1.78 -29.36 7.55
#